data_316889278fe3f20cc7e0ff04ca416639
#
_entry.id   316889278fe3f20cc7e0ff04ca416639
#
_cell.length_a   1.000
_cell.length_b   1.000
_cell.length_c   1.000
_cell.angle_alpha   90.00
_cell.angle_beta   90.00
_cell.angle_gamma   90.00
#
_symmetry.space_group_name_H-M   'P 1'
#
loop_
_entity.id
_entity.type
_entity.pdbx_description
1 polymer ?
#
loop_
_entity_poly.entity_id
_entity_poly.type
_entity_poly.pdbx_seq_one_letter_code
_entity_poly.pdbx_strand_id
1 'polypeptide(L)'
;MDRFPRSDSIVQPRAGLQTYMAQVYGWMTVGLLLTAFVAWYAANSAAVMELLFTNRVFLIGLIIAQLALVIVLSAMIQKLSAGVTTMLFMLYSALTGLTLSSIFIVYTAASIASTFVVTAGMFGAMSLYGYTTKRDLSGFGNMLFMALIGIVLASLVNFWLKSEALMWAVTYIGVIVFVGLTAYETQKLKNMGEQSDTRDTSNLRKYSILGALTLYLDFINLFLMLLRIFGNRR
;
A
#
# COMPACT_ATOMS: atom_id res chain seq x y z
N MET A 1 8.40 -23.28 51.96
CA MET A 1 7.60 -22.20 51.35
C MET A 1 8.10 -22.01 49.92
N ASP A 2 7.54 -22.80 49.06
CA ASP A 2 7.95 -22.85 47.64
C ASP A 2 7.28 -21.73 46.88
N ARG A 3 8.07 -20.77 46.38
CA ARG A 3 7.60 -19.78 45.42
C ARG A 3 7.72 -20.36 44.04
N PHE A 4 6.64 -20.90 43.53
CA PHE A 4 6.54 -21.21 42.10
C PHE A 4 6.62 -19.90 41.32
N PRO A 5 7.47 -19.78 40.30
CA PRO A 5 7.44 -18.60 39.42
C PRO A 5 6.13 -18.62 38.63
N ARG A 6 5.43 -17.48 38.63
CA ARG A 6 4.18 -17.29 37.88
C ARG A 6 4.45 -17.53 36.40
N SER A 7 3.65 -18.42 35.83
CA SER A 7 3.67 -18.81 34.40
C SER A 7 3.12 -17.73 33.45
N ASP A 8 3.07 -16.48 33.87
CA ASP A 8 2.45 -15.40 33.08
C ASP A 8 3.34 -14.81 31.98
N SER A 9 4.59 -15.30 31.85
CA SER A 9 5.55 -14.69 30.92
C SER A 9 5.67 -15.36 29.54
N ILE A 10 4.97 -16.48 29.30
CA ILE A 10 5.20 -17.30 28.07
C ILE A 10 4.14 -17.08 26.97
N VAL A 11 3.02 -16.41 27.27
CA VAL A 11 1.89 -16.28 26.31
C VAL A 11 1.88 -14.97 25.51
N GLN A 12 2.71 -13.99 25.87
CA GLN A 12 2.64 -12.62 25.35
C GLN A 12 3.16 -12.36 23.92
N PRO A 13 4.22 -13.03 23.37
CA PRO A 13 4.73 -12.68 22.04
C PRO A 13 3.75 -12.96 20.88
N ARG A 14 3.01 -14.06 20.94
CA ARG A 14 2.07 -14.44 19.87
C ARG A 14 0.82 -13.56 19.82
N ALA A 15 0.27 -13.17 20.98
CA ALA A 15 -0.88 -12.27 21.03
C ALA A 15 -0.53 -10.87 20.50
N GLY A 16 0.70 -10.39 20.77
CA GLY A 16 1.19 -9.13 20.25
C GLY A 16 1.29 -9.09 18.74
N LEU A 17 1.88 -10.12 18.15
CA LEU A 17 1.99 -10.27 16.70
C LEU A 17 0.61 -10.27 16.04
N GLN A 18 -0.33 -11.05 16.55
CA GLN A 18 -1.68 -11.14 15.97
C GLN A 18 -2.40 -9.77 16.00
N THR A 19 -2.32 -9.06 17.13
CA THR A 19 -2.90 -7.73 17.29
C THR A 19 -2.27 -6.74 16.32
N TYR A 20 -0.93 -6.74 16.20
CA TYR A 20 -0.21 -5.86 15.27
C TYR A 20 -0.62 -6.12 13.82
N MET A 21 -0.56 -7.38 13.36
CA MET A 21 -0.92 -7.72 11.98
C MET A 21 -2.40 -7.45 11.68
N ALA A 22 -3.30 -7.72 12.62
CA ALA A 22 -4.72 -7.38 12.47
C ALA A 22 -4.93 -5.86 12.31
N GLN A 23 -4.19 -5.03 13.06
CA GLN A 23 -4.24 -3.58 12.91
C GLN A 23 -3.65 -3.13 11.55
N VAL A 24 -2.54 -3.71 11.09
CA VAL A 24 -1.94 -3.40 9.78
C VAL A 24 -2.94 -3.64 8.66
N TYR A 25 -3.51 -4.84 8.58
CA TYR A 25 -4.50 -5.17 7.54
C TYR A 25 -5.82 -4.40 7.72
N GLY A 26 -6.23 -4.17 8.97
CA GLY A 26 -7.41 -3.35 9.28
C GLY A 26 -7.27 -1.92 8.76
N TRP A 27 -6.17 -1.24 9.06
CA TRP A 27 -5.91 0.12 8.55
C TRP A 27 -5.76 0.14 7.04
N MET A 28 -5.06 -0.85 6.44
CA MET A 28 -4.96 -0.98 4.99
C MET A 28 -6.35 -1.09 4.34
N THR A 29 -7.22 -1.93 4.89
CA THR A 29 -8.60 -2.09 4.39
C THR A 29 -9.39 -0.80 4.49
N VAL A 30 -9.32 -0.08 5.62
CA VAL A 30 -9.96 1.23 5.78
C VAL A 30 -9.43 2.23 4.76
N GLY A 31 -8.11 2.26 4.53
CA GLY A 31 -7.51 3.11 3.49
C GLY A 31 -8.01 2.78 2.09
N LEU A 32 -8.06 1.50 1.72
CA LEU A 32 -8.57 1.05 0.41
C LEU A 32 -10.05 1.38 0.21
N LEU A 33 -10.88 1.18 1.24
CA LEU A 33 -12.30 1.53 1.19
C LEU A 33 -12.51 3.05 1.01
N LEU A 34 -11.74 3.85 1.75
CA LEU A 34 -11.77 5.31 1.60
C LEU A 34 -11.35 5.72 0.20
N THR A 35 -10.26 5.15 -0.32
CA THR A 35 -9.78 5.39 -1.69
C THR A 35 -10.85 5.04 -2.73
N ALA A 36 -11.47 3.86 -2.61
CA ALA A 36 -12.51 3.43 -3.53
C ALA A 36 -13.76 4.35 -3.49
N PHE A 37 -14.18 4.73 -2.28
CA PHE A 37 -15.31 5.65 -2.09
C PHE A 37 -15.02 7.02 -2.71
N VAL A 38 -13.87 7.62 -2.41
CA VAL A 38 -13.47 8.93 -2.94
C VAL A 38 -13.33 8.87 -4.46
N ALA A 39 -12.71 7.80 -5.00
CA ALA A 39 -12.54 7.62 -6.44
C ALA A 39 -13.90 7.52 -7.16
N TRP A 40 -14.82 6.75 -6.60
CA TRP A 40 -16.18 6.62 -7.13
C TRP A 40 -16.95 7.94 -7.06
N TYR A 41 -16.92 8.62 -5.93
CA TYR A 41 -17.59 9.91 -5.74
C TYR A 41 -17.04 10.97 -6.70
N ALA A 42 -15.72 11.10 -6.78
CA ALA A 42 -15.04 12.05 -7.67
C ALA A 42 -15.37 11.77 -9.15
N ALA A 43 -15.38 10.50 -9.57
CA ALA A 43 -15.71 10.10 -10.94
C ALA A 43 -17.17 10.46 -11.35
N ASN A 44 -18.08 10.56 -10.38
CA ASN A 44 -19.48 10.96 -10.62
C ASN A 44 -19.73 12.47 -10.44
N SER A 45 -18.69 13.26 -10.09
CA SER A 45 -18.78 14.71 -9.92
C SER A 45 -18.16 15.44 -11.10
N ALA A 46 -18.97 16.07 -11.94
CA ALA A 46 -18.50 16.82 -13.11
C ALA A 46 -17.49 17.93 -12.71
N ALA A 47 -17.75 18.65 -11.62
CA ALA A 47 -16.88 19.73 -11.13
C ALA A 47 -15.49 19.19 -10.71
N VAL A 48 -15.43 18.03 -10.03
CA VAL A 48 -14.16 17.42 -9.62
C VAL A 48 -13.39 16.91 -10.83
N MET A 49 -14.07 16.30 -11.78
CA MET A 49 -13.46 15.80 -13.01
C MET A 49 -12.93 16.93 -13.89
N GLU A 50 -13.68 18.01 -14.05
CA GLU A 50 -13.23 19.20 -14.75
C GLU A 50 -11.97 19.78 -14.10
N LEU A 51 -11.95 19.92 -12.77
CA LEU A 51 -10.78 20.41 -12.04
C LEU A 51 -9.54 19.53 -12.26
N LEU A 52 -9.70 18.19 -12.20
CA LEU A 52 -8.61 17.23 -12.37
C LEU A 52 -8.03 17.22 -13.79
N PHE A 53 -8.87 17.35 -14.82
CA PHE A 53 -8.44 17.25 -16.22
C PHE A 53 -8.09 18.59 -16.86
N THR A 54 -8.70 19.68 -16.44
CA THR A 54 -8.46 21.00 -17.01
C THR A 54 -7.29 21.70 -16.33
N ASN A 55 -7.09 21.50 -15.02
CA ASN A 55 -6.07 22.19 -14.25
C ASN A 55 -4.84 21.32 -14.00
N ARG A 56 -3.84 21.38 -14.90
CA ARG A 56 -2.58 20.66 -14.77
C ARG A 56 -1.81 20.98 -13.48
N VAL A 57 -1.90 22.25 -13.01
CA VAL A 57 -1.23 22.66 -11.77
C VAL A 57 -1.83 21.95 -10.56
N PHE A 58 -3.16 21.83 -10.54
CA PHE A 58 -3.86 21.08 -9.50
C PHE A 58 -3.45 19.60 -9.49
N LEU A 59 -3.39 18.94 -10.66
CA LEU A 59 -3.00 17.54 -10.77
C LEU A 59 -1.55 17.33 -10.29
N ILE A 60 -0.62 18.18 -10.70
CA ILE A 60 0.79 18.13 -10.26
C ILE A 60 0.87 18.37 -8.74
N GLY A 61 0.16 19.35 -8.21
CA GLY A 61 0.08 19.64 -6.79
C GLY A 61 -0.43 18.43 -5.99
N LEU A 62 -1.44 17.73 -6.51
CA LEU A 62 -1.99 16.52 -5.90
C LEU A 62 -0.93 15.40 -5.82
N ILE A 63 -0.17 15.17 -6.89
CA ILE A 63 0.90 14.18 -6.92
C ILE A 63 2.01 14.54 -5.93
N ILE A 64 2.43 15.80 -5.91
CA ILE A 64 3.47 16.29 -4.98
C ILE A 64 2.99 16.13 -3.54
N ALA A 65 1.74 16.48 -3.24
CA ALA A 65 1.16 16.32 -1.90
C ALA A 65 1.14 14.85 -1.45
N GLN A 66 0.79 13.91 -2.33
CA GLN A 66 0.84 12.48 -2.02
C GLN A 66 2.27 12.00 -1.73
N LEU A 67 3.26 12.39 -2.55
CA LEU A 67 4.67 12.06 -2.31
C LEU A 67 5.17 12.64 -0.98
N ALA A 68 4.83 13.89 -0.70
CA ALA A 68 5.20 14.55 0.56
C ALA A 68 4.58 13.82 1.77
N LEU A 69 3.31 13.40 1.69
CA LEU A 69 2.66 12.64 2.75
C LEU A 69 3.33 11.30 3.01
N VAL A 70 3.70 10.55 1.96
CA VAL A 70 4.44 9.29 2.13
C VAL A 70 5.79 9.52 2.81
N ILE A 71 6.54 10.55 2.37
CA ILE A 71 7.84 10.90 2.96
C ILE A 71 7.66 11.29 4.44
N VAL A 72 6.70 12.14 4.76
CA VAL A 72 6.43 12.58 6.14
C VAL A 72 6.05 11.38 7.02
N LEU A 73 5.11 10.53 6.57
CA LEU A 73 4.69 9.35 7.32
C LEU A 73 5.84 8.37 7.53
N SER A 74 6.70 8.15 6.53
CA SER A 74 7.80 7.19 6.62
C SER A 74 9.00 7.75 7.40
N ALA A 75 9.42 9.00 7.13
CA ALA A 75 10.63 9.56 7.72
C ALA A 75 10.41 10.17 9.10
N MET A 76 9.21 10.65 9.40
CA MET A 76 8.91 11.37 10.64
C MET A 76 8.03 10.60 11.63
N ILE A 77 7.79 9.31 11.41
CA ILE A 77 6.87 8.48 12.20
C ILE A 77 7.15 8.54 13.71
N GLN A 78 8.43 8.64 14.11
CA GLN A 78 8.83 8.73 15.50
C GLN A 78 8.40 10.03 16.17
N LYS A 79 8.34 11.13 15.40
CA LYS A 79 7.97 12.48 15.89
C LYS A 79 6.46 12.71 15.85
N LEU A 80 5.70 11.91 15.12
CA LEU A 80 4.26 12.06 14.97
C LEU A 80 3.52 11.40 16.15
N SER A 81 2.39 11.99 16.55
CA SER A 81 1.43 11.30 17.43
C SER A 81 0.60 10.28 16.64
N ALA A 82 0.03 9.28 17.32
CA ALA A 82 -0.81 8.27 16.69
C ALA A 82 -2.04 8.89 15.96
N GLY A 83 -2.62 9.95 16.53
CA GLY A 83 -3.73 10.68 15.92
C GLY A 83 -3.34 11.37 14.61
N VAL A 84 -2.21 12.08 14.60
CA VAL A 84 -1.69 12.75 13.39
C VAL A 84 -1.31 11.71 12.33
N THR A 85 -0.66 10.61 12.70
CA THR A 85 -0.33 9.52 11.77
C THR A 85 -1.58 8.96 11.09
N THR A 86 -2.64 8.73 11.87
CA THR A 86 -3.94 8.27 11.33
C THR A 86 -4.52 9.30 10.35
N MET A 87 -4.57 10.56 10.73
CA MET A 87 -5.13 11.63 9.89
C MET A 87 -4.36 11.76 8.57
N LEU A 88 -3.02 11.73 8.60
CA LEU A 88 -2.19 11.83 7.40
C LEU A 88 -2.37 10.61 6.48
N PHE A 89 -2.51 9.40 7.04
CA PHE A 89 -2.80 8.19 6.27
C PHE A 89 -4.19 8.26 5.60
N MET A 90 -5.22 8.72 6.31
CA MET A 90 -6.55 8.90 5.75
C MET A 90 -6.56 9.98 4.66
N LEU A 91 -5.86 11.09 4.88
CA LEU A 91 -5.69 12.15 3.88
C LEU A 91 -5.00 11.59 2.63
N TYR A 92 -3.91 10.82 2.80
CA TYR A 92 -3.21 10.17 1.70
C TYR A 92 -4.15 9.25 0.90
N SER A 93 -4.93 8.41 1.59
CA SER A 93 -5.89 7.49 0.97
C SER A 93 -6.98 8.24 0.18
N ALA A 94 -7.48 9.37 0.71
CA ALA A 94 -8.44 10.21 0.02
C ALA A 94 -7.85 10.90 -1.22
N LEU A 95 -6.63 11.45 -1.12
CA LEU A 95 -5.94 12.05 -2.27
C LEU A 95 -5.64 11.01 -3.36
N THR A 96 -5.27 9.79 -2.96
CA THR A 96 -5.09 8.67 -3.91
C THR A 96 -6.42 8.34 -4.59
N GLY A 97 -7.54 8.36 -3.88
CA GLY A 97 -8.87 8.19 -4.45
C GLY A 97 -9.20 9.25 -5.52
N LEU A 98 -8.88 10.52 -5.25
CA LEU A 98 -9.03 11.60 -6.25
C LEU A 98 -8.21 11.32 -7.51
N THR A 99 -6.95 10.93 -7.36
CA THR A 99 -6.08 10.60 -8.50
C THR A 99 -6.61 9.40 -9.29
N LEU A 100 -7.08 8.36 -8.58
CA LEU A 100 -7.60 7.13 -9.17
C LEU A 100 -8.99 7.29 -9.79
N SER A 101 -9.71 8.39 -9.55
CA SER A 101 -11.01 8.64 -10.18
C SER A 101 -10.94 8.61 -11.71
N SER A 102 -9.78 8.95 -12.28
CA SER A 102 -9.53 8.88 -13.73
C SER A 102 -9.69 7.47 -14.33
N ILE A 103 -9.49 6.41 -13.55
CA ILE A 103 -9.64 5.04 -14.05
C ILE A 103 -11.09 4.73 -14.46
N PHE A 104 -12.08 5.36 -13.82
CA PHE A 104 -13.50 5.17 -14.14
C PHE A 104 -13.89 5.76 -15.50
N ILE A 105 -13.08 6.68 -16.04
CA ILE A 105 -13.28 7.21 -17.41
C ILE A 105 -12.67 6.24 -18.43
N VAL A 106 -11.48 5.71 -18.11
CA VAL A 106 -10.69 4.91 -19.06
C VAL A 106 -11.18 3.46 -19.13
N TYR A 107 -11.61 2.89 -18.00
CA TYR A 107 -11.95 1.48 -17.88
C TYR A 107 -13.41 1.27 -17.51
N THR A 108 -13.96 0.12 -17.90
CA THR A 108 -15.31 -0.27 -17.53
C THR A 108 -15.39 -0.62 -16.04
N ALA A 109 -16.51 -0.34 -15.37
CA ALA A 109 -16.70 -0.68 -13.96
C ALA A 109 -16.53 -2.19 -13.70
N ALA A 110 -16.96 -3.05 -14.61
CA ALA A 110 -16.78 -4.49 -14.51
C ALA A 110 -15.30 -4.88 -14.50
N SER A 111 -14.47 -4.26 -15.36
CA SER A 111 -13.02 -4.51 -15.39
C SER A 111 -12.33 -4.01 -14.12
N ILE A 112 -12.72 -2.86 -13.59
CA ILE A 112 -12.19 -2.33 -12.32
C ILE A 112 -12.48 -3.32 -11.19
N ALA A 113 -13.74 -3.78 -11.08
CA ALA A 113 -14.14 -4.70 -10.02
C ALA A 113 -13.46 -6.08 -10.16
N SER A 114 -13.44 -6.68 -11.35
CA SER A 114 -12.80 -7.98 -11.59
C SER A 114 -11.29 -7.92 -11.33
N THR A 115 -10.60 -6.87 -11.81
CA THR A 115 -9.17 -6.69 -11.55
C THR A 115 -8.89 -6.48 -10.06
N PHE A 116 -9.76 -5.75 -9.34
CA PHE A 116 -9.62 -5.59 -7.90
C PHE A 116 -9.68 -6.94 -7.17
N VAL A 117 -10.62 -7.82 -7.55
CA VAL A 117 -10.74 -9.17 -6.97
C VAL A 117 -9.49 -10.02 -7.28
N VAL A 118 -8.99 -9.98 -8.52
CA VAL A 118 -7.76 -10.68 -8.89
C VAL A 118 -6.57 -10.15 -8.09
N THR A 119 -6.44 -8.82 -7.97
CA THR A 119 -5.40 -8.19 -7.16
C THR A 119 -5.47 -8.63 -5.71
N ALA A 120 -6.67 -8.61 -5.12
CA ALA A 120 -6.89 -9.04 -3.74
C ALA A 120 -6.51 -10.52 -3.53
N GLY A 121 -6.82 -11.40 -4.49
CA GLY A 121 -6.42 -12.80 -4.47
C GLY A 121 -4.91 -12.99 -4.54
N MET A 122 -4.24 -12.32 -5.49
CA MET A 122 -2.78 -12.38 -5.62
C MET A 122 -2.07 -11.82 -4.40
N PHE A 123 -2.50 -10.64 -3.95
CA PHE A 123 -1.97 -9.98 -2.75
C PHE A 123 -2.16 -10.85 -1.50
N GLY A 124 -3.36 -11.40 -1.30
CA GLY A 124 -3.67 -12.27 -0.16
C GLY A 124 -2.82 -13.54 -0.15
N ALA A 125 -2.65 -14.20 -1.32
CA ALA A 125 -1.80 -15.37 -1.45
C ALA A 125 -0.33 -15.07 -1.11
N MET A 126 0.21 -13.95 -1.60
CA MET A 126 1.59 -13.57 -1.33
C MET A 126 1.80 -13.06 0.09
N SER A 127 0.81 -12.38 0.67
CA SER A 127 0.80 -12.04 2.10
C SER A 127 0.82 -13.31 2.97
N LEU A 128 -0.02 -14.29 2.66
CA LEU A 128 -0.03 -15.56 3.38
C LEU A 128 1.31 -16.31 3.25
N TYR A 129 1.89 -16.31 2.05
CA TYR A 129 3.22 -16.87 1.84
C TYR A 129 4.28 -16.15 2.69
N GLY A 130 4.34 -14.81 2.64
CA GLY A 130 5.29 -14.01 3.43
C GLY A 130 5.12 -14.21 4.94
N TYR A 131 3.88 -14.37 5.42
CA TYR A 131 3.58 -14.61 6.82
C TYR A 131 4.01 -16.01 7.29
N THR A 132 3.85 -17.04 6.44
CA THR A 132 4.05 -18.45 6.82
C THR A 132 5.43 -18.99 6.47
N THR A 133 6.10 -18.41 5.48
CA THR A 133 7.42 -18.90 5.03
C THR A 133 8.46 -18.84 6.14
N LYS A 134 9.31 -19.90 6.17
CA LYS A 134 10.47 -19.97 7.06
C LYS A 134 11.76 -19.48 6.38
N ARG A 135 11.71 -19.22 5.06
CA ARG A 135 12.86 -18.67 4.32
C ARG A 135 13.00 -17.20 4.64
N ASP A 136 14.21 -16.73 4.87
CA ASP A 136 14.50 -15.31 4.98
C ASP A 136 14.41 -14.64 3.59
N LEU A 137 13.48 -13.71 3.45
CA LEU A 137 13.26 -12.96 2.21
C LEU A 137 14.05 -11.65 2.15
N SER A 138 14.88 -11.32 3.15
CA SER A 138 15.59 -10.03 3.24
C SER A 138 16.50 -9.78 2.04
N GLY A 139 17.27 -10.78 1.60
CA GLY A 139 18.11 -10.65 0.41
C GLY A 139 17.30 -10.43 -0.87
N PHE A 140 16.18 -11.13 -0.99
CA PHE A 140 15.27 -10.98 -2.12
C PHE A 140 14.56 -9.61 -2.09
N GLY A 141 14.17 -9.15 -0.90
CA GLY A 141 13.57 -7.82 -0.71
C GLY A 141 14.48 -6.67 -1.17
N ASN A 142 15.78 -6.74 -0.88
CA ASN A 142 16.75 -5.75 -1.37
C ASN A 142 16.81 -5.71 -2.90
N MET A 143 16.81 -6.87 -3.56
CA MET A 143 16.80 -6.96 -5.02
C MET A 143 15.51 -6.36 -5.60
N LEU A 144 14.35 -6.66 -5.00
CA LEU A 144 13.06 -6.11 -5.43
C LEU A 144 12.98 -4.61 -5.23
N PHE A 145 13.57 -4.08 -4.14
CA PHE A 145 13.62 -2.65 -3.91
C PHE A 145 14.49 -1.93 -4.95
N MET A 146 15.62 -2.52 -5.35
CA MET A 146 16.43 -2.00 -6.47
C MET A 146 15.64 -2.03 -7.79
N ALA A 147 14.90 -3.12 -8.04
CA ALA A 147 14.04 -3.23 -9.22
C ALA A 147 12.90 -2.19 -9.20
N LEU A 148 12.32 -1.90 -8.02
CA LEU A 148 11.33 -0.84 -7.84
C LEU A 148 11.89 0.54 -8.22
N ILE A 149 13.11 0.87 -7.77
CA ILE A 149 13.79 2.10 -8.17
C ILE A 149 13.96 2.13 -9.70
N GLY A 150 14.36 1.02 -10.31
CA GLY A 150 14.48 0.89 -11.76
C GLY A 150 13.15 1.13 -12.49
N ILE A 151 12.04 0.60 -11.98
CA ILE A 151 10.67 0.82 -12.50
C ILE A 151 10.31 2.31 -12.44
N VAL A 152 10.58 2.97 -11.31
CA VAL A 152 10.30 4.41 -11.14
C VAL A 152 11.10 5.23 -12.14
N LEU A 153 12.40 4.98 -12.27
CA LEU A 153 13.26 5.67 -13.24
C LEU A 153 12.82 5.40 -14.68
N ALA A 154 12.52 4.15 -15.03
CA ALA A 154 12.02 3.79 -16.36
C ALA A 154 10.68 4.46 -16.68
N SER A 155 9.79 4.58 -15.68
CA SER A 155 8.51 5.28 -15.82
C SER A 155 8.71 6.79 -16.05
N LEU A 156 9.65 7.40 -15.33
CA LEU A 156 10.01 8.81 -15.54
C LEU A 156 10.57 9.03 -16.94
N VAL A 157 11.51 8.19 -17.38
CA VAL A 157 12.07 8.26 -18.73
C VAL A 157 10.98 8.07 -19.78
N ASN A 158 10.06 7.13 -19.54
CA ASN A 158 8.96 6.88 -20.48
C ASN A 158 7.95 8.03 -20.59
N PHE A 159 7.86 8.89 -19.59
CA PHE A 159 7.05 10.10 -19.66
C PHE A 159 7.45 11.01 -20.83
N TRP A 160 8.75 11.09 -21.15
CA TRP A 160 9.28 11.83 -22.31
C TRP A 160 9.32 10.97 -23.58
N LEU A 161 9.75 9.70 -23.48
CA LEU A 161 9.89 8.81 -24.62
C LEU A 161 8.56 8.38 -25.22
N LYS A 162 7.50 8.28 -24.39
CA LYS A 162 6.16 7.78 -24.77
C LYS A 162 6.21 6.43 -25.50
N SER A 163 7.20 5.59 -25.14
CA SER A 163 7.39 4.27 -25.74
C SER A 163 6.37 3.28 -25.17
N GLU A 164 5.56 2.71 -26.05
CA GLU A 164 4.58 1.68 -25.69
C GLU A 164 5.28 0.39 -25.21
N ALA A 165 6.37 -0.01 -25.87
CA ALA A 165 7.16 -1.17 -25.48
C ALA A 165 7.71 -1.04 -24.07
N LEU A 166 8.29 0.14 -23.73
CA LEU A 166 8.78 0.40 -22.39
C LEU A 166 7.66 0.42 -21.35
N MET A 167 6.51 0.97 -21.69
CA MET A 167 5.33 0.97 -20.83
C MET A 167 4.90 -0.47 -20.47
N TRP A 168 4.83 -1.36 -21.46
CA TRP A 168 4.47 -2.76 -21.24
C TRP A 168 5.55 -3.52 -20.46
N ALA A 169 6.82 -3.31 -20.77
CA ALA A 169 7.93 -3.90 -20.01
C ALA A 169 7.86 -3.51 -18.53
N VAL A 170 7.71 -2.22 -18.22
CA VAL A 170 7.54 -1.70 -16.85
C VAL A 170 6.31 -2.32 -16.18
N THR A 171 5.22 -2.51 -16.91
CA THR A 171 3.98 -3.09 -16.36
C THR A 171 4.18 -4.55 -15.96
N TYR A 172 4.74 -5.39 -16.82
CA TYR A 172 4.94 -6.82 -16.51
C TYR A 172 5.99 -7.04 -15.42
N ILE A 173 7.11 -6.33 -15.51
CA ILE A 173 8.16 -6.40 -14.48
C ILE A 173 7.59 -5.89 -13.15
N GLY A 174 6.80 -4.84 -13.16
CA GLY A 174 6.17 -4.27 -11.99
C GLY A 174 5.22 -5.23 -11.28
N VAL A 175 4.41 -6.01 -12.02
CA VAL A 175 3.58 -7.05 -11.39
C VAL A 175 4.45 -8.03 -10.61
N ILE A 176 5.54 -8.52 -11.20
CA ILE A 176 6.45 -9.46 -10.53
C ILE A 176 7.07 -8.82 -9.28
N VAL A 177 7.51 -7.57 -9.40
CA VAL A 177 8.15 -6.83 -8.30
C VAL A 177 7.16 -6.59 -7.15
N PHE A 178 5.96 -6.11 -7.42
CA PHE A 178 4.98 -5.84 -6.34
C PHE A 178 4.41 -7.10 -5.71
N VAL A 179 4.26 -8.19 -6.47
CA VAL A 179 3.92 -9.52 -5.93
C VAL A 179 5.01 -10.00 -4.96
N GLY A 180 6.28 -9.86 -5.35
CA GLY A 180 7.41 -10.22 -4.49
C GLY A 180 7.55 -9.31 -3.26
N LEU A 181 7.39 -7.98 -3.44
CA LEU A 181 7.42 -7.00 -2.35
C LEU A 181 6.32 -7.29 -1.32
N THR A 182 5.11 -7.65 -1.75
CA THR A 182 4.02 -8.03 -0.84
C THR A 182 4.44 -9.15 0.12
N ALA A 183 5.11 -10.19 -0.37
CA ALA A 183 5.60 -11.29 0.47
C ALA A 183 6.71 -10.82 1.43
N TYR A 184 7.69 -10.09 0.90
CA TYR A 184 8.81 -9.57 1.69
C TYR A 184 8.33 -8.59 2.78
N GLU A 185 7.50 -7.61 2.43
CA GLU A 185 7.01 -6.62 3.38
C GLU A 185 6.11 -7.28 4.44
N THR A 186 5.29 -8.26 4.06
CA THR A 186 4.51 -9.04 5.05
C THR A 186 5.43 -9.77 6.04
N GLN A 187 6.50 -10.41 5.57
CA GLN A 187 7.47 -11.06 6.47
C GLN A 187 8.17 -10.05 7.38
N LYS A 188 8.58 -8.92 6.83
CA LYS A 188 9.21 -7.83 7.59
C LYS A 188 8.28 -7.28 8.68
N LEU A 189 7.00 -7.05 8.36
CA LEU A 189 5.99 -6.59 9.32
C LEU A 189 5.73 -7.65 10.39
N LYS A 190 5.69 -8.94 10.03
CA LYS A 190 5.62 -10.04 11.00
C LYS A 190 6.77 -9.97 12.00
N ASN A 191 8.01 -9.86 11.51
CA ASN A 191 9.20 -9.80 12.37
C ASN A 191 9.17 -8.55 13.29
N MET A 192 8.67 -7.41 12.79
CA MET A 192 8.44 -6.21 13.60
C MET A 192 7.36 -6.43 14.66
N GLY A 193 6.28 -7.12 14.30
CA GLY A 193 5.19 -7.44 15.22
C GLY A 193 5.63 -8.39 16.36
N GLU A 194 6.53 -9.32 16.09
CA GLU A 194 7.11 -10.21 17.11
C GLU A 194 7.94 -9.46 18.17
N GLN A 195 8.48 -8.30 17.81
CA GLN A 195 9.29 -7.44 18.68
C GLN A 195 8.46 -6.30 19.31
N SER A 196 7.19 -6.15 18.93
CA SER A 196 6.36 -5.04 19.38
C SER A 196 5.85 -5.22 20.80
N ASP A 197 6.00 -4.19 21.62
CA ASP A 197 5.38 -4.14 22.95
C ASP A 197 3.91 -3.71 22.81
N THR A 198 3.00 -4.64 23.08
CA THR A 198 1.55 -4.40 23.03
C THR A 198 1.04 -3.48 24.13
N ARG A 199 1.85 -3.19 25.15
CA ARG A 199 1.49 -2.29 26.25
C ARG A 199 1.53 -0.82 25.81
N ASP A 200 2.38 -0.48 24.84
CA ASP A 200 2.41 0.85 24.23
C ASP A 200 1.46 0.93 23.03
N THR A 201 0.18 1.12 23.31
CA THR A 201 -0.87 1.20 22.31
C THR A 201 -0.68 2.35 21.30
N SER A 202 -0.02 3.44 21.72
CA SER A 202 0.26 4.59 20.85
C SER A 202 1.30 4.23 19.78
N ASN A 203 2.43 3.65 20.19
CA ASN A 203 3.46 3.22 19.25
C ASN A 203 2.99 2.05 18.40
N LEU A 204 2.27 1.09 18.97
CA LEU A 204 1.66 -0.01 18.22
C LEU A 204 0.80 0.52 17.07
N ARG A 205 -0.07 1.49 17.34
CA ARG A 205 -0.94 2.12 16.33
C ARG A 205 -0.13 2.85 15.25
N LYS A 206 0.88 3.64 15.62
CA LYS A 206 1.73 4.36 14.65
C LYS A 206 2.42 3.40 13.68
N TYR A 207 3.08 2.37 14.20
CA TYR A 207 3.79 1.40 13.36
C TYR A 207 2.84 0.50 12.56
N SER A 208 1.65 0.19 13.10
CA SER A 208 0.62 -0.52 12.32
C SER A 208 0.12 0.31 11.13
N ILE A 209 -0.05 1.63 11.29
CA ILE A 209 -0.43 2.52 10.19
C ILE A 209 0.70 2.64 9.16
N LEU A 210 1.96 2.72 9.60
CA LEU A 210 3.10 2.71 8.68
C LEU A 210 3.17 1.41 7.87
N GLY A 211 2.99 0.27 8.54
CA GLY A 211 2.89 -1.03 7.88
C GLY A 211 1.71 -1.12 6.91
N ALA A 212 0.56 -0.57 7.32
CA ALA A 212 -0.62 -0.47 6.45
C ALA A 212 -0.36 0.38 5.21
N LEU A 213 0.34 1.52 5.35
CA LEU A 213 0.75 2.36 4.21
C LEU A 213 1.63 1.60 3.23
N THR A 214 2.63 0.84 3.72
CA THR A 214 3.51 0.05 2.86
C THR A 214 2.73 -0.98 2.05
N LEU A 215 1.90 -1.81 2.70
CA LEU A 215 1.09 -2.82 2.01
C LEU A 215 0.00 -2.19 1.11
N TYR A 216 -0.53 -1.05 1.50
CA TYR A 216 -1.48 -0.27 0.69
C TYR A 216 -0.83 0.20 -0.62
N LEU A 217 0.40 0.71 -0.56
CA LEU A 217 1.16 1.13 -1.75
C LEU A 217 1.41 -0.05 -2.70
N ASP A 218 1.82 -1.19 -2.17
CA ASP A 218 2.03 -2.41 -2.97
C ASP A 218 0.72 -2.85 -3.64
N PHE A 219 -0.38 -2.85 -2.90
CA PHE A 219 -1.70 -3.22 -3.42
C PHE A 219 -2.16 -2.28 -4.55
N ILE A 220 -2.10 -0.97 -4.35
CA ILE A 220 -2.55 0.01 -5.35
C ILE A 220 -1.69 -0.07 -6.61
N ASN A 221 -0.37 -0.21 -6.47
CA ASN A 221 0.51 -0.34 -7.63
C ASN A 221 0.26 -1.64 -8.39
N LEU A 222 0.12 -2.77 -7.68
CA LEU A 222 -0.23 -4.06 -8.28
C LEU A 222 -1.58 -3.98 -9.00
N PHE A 223 -2.59 -3.38 -8.37
CA PHE A 223 -3.91 -3.17 -8.97
C PHE A 223 -3.83 -2.36 -10.26
N LEU A 224 -3.12 -1.25 -10.28
CA LEU A 224 -2.98 -0.41 -11.47
C LEU A 224 -2.26 -1.11 -12.62
N MET A 225 -1.25 -1.92 -12.31
CA MET A 225 -0.55 -2.70 -13.32
C MET A 225 -1.43 -3.83 -13.89
N LEU A 226 -2.15 -4.54 -13.02
CA LEU A 226 -3.11 -5.57 -13.45
C LEU A 226 -4.29 -4.95 -14.22
N LEU A 227 -4.77 -3.78 -13.81
CA LEU A 227 -5.83 -3.08 -14.54
C LEU A 227 -5.38 -2.64 -15.94
N ARG A 228 -4.09 -2.31 -16.11
CA ARG A 228 -3.53 -2.03 -17.43
C ARG A 228 -3.47 -3.28 -18.33
N ILE A 229 -3.24 -4.47 -17.74
CA ILE A 229 -3.15 -5.75 -18.45
C ILE A 229 -4.55 -6.29 -18.80
N PHE A 230 -5.45 -6.32 -17.82
CA PHE A 230 -6.74 -7.00 -17.93
C PHE A 230 -7.93 -6.06 -18.15
N GLY A 231 -7.72 -4.75 -17.99
CA GLY A 231 -8.80 -3.78 -18.05
C GLY A 231 -9.31 -3.53 -19.48
N ASN A 232 -10.60 -3.72 -19.70
CA ASN A 232 -11.25 -3.30 -20.93
C ASN A 232 -11.44 -1.79 -20.91
N ARG A 233 -10.81 -1.11 -21.86
CA ARG A 233 -10.98 0.34 -22.05
C ARG A 233 -12.35 0.61 -22.68
N ARG A 234 -12.93 1.74 -22.31
CA ARG A 234 -14.17 2.24 -22.89
C ARG A 234 -13.92 2.84 -24.26
#